data_f61932662ff34040648a70ba5b5eee98
#
_entry.id   f61932662ff34040648a70ba5b5eee98
#
_cell.length_a   1.000
_cell.length_b   1.000
_cell.length_c   1.000
_cell.angle_alpha   90.00
_cell.angle_beta   90.00
_cell.angle_gamma   90.00
#
_symmetry.space_group_name_H-M   'P 1'
#
loop_
_entity.id
_entity.type
_entity.pdbx_description
1 polymer ?
#
loop_
_entity_poly.entity_id
_entity_poly.type
_entity_poly.pdbx_seq_one_letter_code
_entity_poly.pdbx_strand_id
1 'polypeptide(L)'
;MKLSSNHKNPIPTVDIIIELKGGVVLIKRKNLPEGWALPGGFVDYGETLEYAATREAKEETGLDIELIRQFHTYSDPRRDPRHHTITTVYVAKAQGTAIAGDDAKEAGVFQKEALPDKIAFDHKEILNDYFSRRY
;
A
#
# COMPACT_ATOMS: atom_id res chain seq x y z
N MET A 1 -30.33 0.84 6.11
CA MET A 1 -29.85 -0.53 6.33
C MET A 1 -29.39 -0.69 7.76
N LYS A 2 -29.81 -1.75 8.42
CA LYS A 2 -29.33 -2.08 9.77
C LYS A 2 -28.25 -3.15 9.69
N LEU A 3 -27.17 -2.99 10.44
CA LEU A 3 -26.16 -4.00 10.60
C LEU A 3 -26.47 -4.83 11.84
N SER A 4 -26.47 -6.14 11.72
CA SER A 4 -26.61 -7.02 12.88
C SER A 4 -25.29 -7.13 13.63
N SER A 5 -25.31 -7.56 14.90
CA SER A 5 -24.10 -7.81 15.69
C SER A 5 -23.20 -8.89 15.08
N ASN A 6 -23.77 -9.76 14.20
CA ASN A 6 -23.02 -10.82 13.52
C ASN A 6 -22.57 -10.40 12.12
N HIS A 7 -22.84 -9.16 11.73
CA HIS A 7 -22.45 -8.68 10.41
C HIS A 7 -20.93 -8.54 10.33
N LYS A 8 -20.36 -9.11 9.26
CA LYS A 8 -18.92 -9.04 9.03
C LYS A 8 -18.66 -8.24 7.76
N ASN A 9 -17.98 -7.13 7.91
CA ASN A 9 -17.59 -6.26 6.79
C ASN A 9 -16.17 -6.55 6.32
N PRO A 10 -15.90 -6.33 5.03
CA PRO A 10 -14.51 -6.21 4.60
C PRO A 10 -13.85 -5.03 5.30
N ILE A 11 -12.54 -5.14 5.47
CA ILE A 11 -11.75 -4.12 6.18
C ILE A 11 -11.17 -3.14 5.15
N PRO A 12 -11.43 -1.83 5.30
CA PRO A 12 -10.83 -0.85 4.40
C PRO A 12 -9.34 -0.67 4.69
N THR A 13 -8.55 -0.64 3.62
CA THR A 13 -7.12 -0.38 3.67
C THR A 13 -6.74 0.64 2.60
N VAL A 14 -5.53 1.16 2.70
CA VAL A 14 -4.91 2.00 1.67
C VAL A 14 -3.54 1.44 1.35
N ASP A 15 -3.13 1.57 0.10
CA ASP A 15 -1.78 1.27 -0.35
C ASP A 15 -1.32 2.43 -1.22
N ILE A 16 -0.04 2.76 -1.17
CA ILE A 16 0.46 3.95 -1.82
C ILE A 16 1.61 3.60 -2.78
N ILE A 17 1.44 3.99 -4.03
CA ILE A 17 2.50 3.95 -5.03
C ILE A 17 3.25 5.28 -4.91
N ILE A 18 4.36 5.28 -4.18
CA ILE A 18 5.15 6.50 -3.95
C ILE A 18 6.21 6.59 -5.02
N GLU A 19 6.09 7.58 -5.89
CA GLU A 19 7.10 7.86 -6.91
C GLU A 19 8.26 8.61 -6.27
N LEU A 20 9.45 8.05 -6.36
CA LEU A 20 10.66 8.61 -5.77
C LEU A 20 11.84 8.30 -6.67
N LYS A 21 12.57 9.33 -7.09
CA LYS A 21 13.80 9.17 -7.89
C LYS A 21 13.65 8.24 -9.10
N GLY A 22 12.51 8.34 -9.77
CA GLY A 22 12.24 7.56 -10.98
C GLY A 22 11.79 6.12 -10.74
N GLY A 23 11.60 5.71 -9.50
CA GLY A 23 11.12 4.39 -9.14
C GLY A 23 9.94 4.46 -8.19
N VAL A 24 9.61 3.34 -7.60
CA VAL A 24 8.55 3.23 -6.59
C VAL A 24 9.12 2.71 -5.29
N VAL A 25 8.56 3.18 -4.19
CA VAL A 25 8.99 2.77 -2.85
C VAL A 25 8.29 1.47 -2.47
N LEU A 26 9.07 0.48 -2.05
CA LEU A 26 8.55 -0.74 -1.45
C LEU A 26 9.19 -0.92 -0.08
N ILE A 27 8.47 -1.61 0.79
CA ILE A 27 8.97 -2.01 2.10
C ILE A 27 9.06 -3.53 2.17
N LYS A 28 10.04 -4.04 2.91
CA LYS A 28 10.14 -5.48 3.18
C LYS A 28 9.44 -5.78 4.49
N ARG A 29 8.46 -6.66 4.44
CA ARG A 29 7.60 -6.95 5.59
C ARG A 29 8.33 -7.75 6.67
N LYS A 30 8.11 -7.39 7.94
CA LYS A 30 8.58 -8.18 9.10
C LYS A 30 7.67 -9.38 9.36
N ASN A 31 6.37 -9.23 9.14
CA ASN A 31 5.35 -10.21 9.49
C ASN A 31 4.80 -10.90 8.25
N LEU A 32 4.11 -12.03 8.46
CA LEU A 32 3.44 -12.72 7.35
C LEU A 32 2.27 -11.88 6.82
N PRO A 33 2.01 -11.95 5.52
CA PRO A 33 2.77 -12.65 4.50
C PRO A 33 4.12 -11.99 4.22
N GLU A 34 5.14 -12.83 3.98
CA GLU A 34 6.48 -12.35 3.71
C GLU A 34 6.60 -11.70 2.34
N GLY A 35 7.62 -10.89 2.19
CA GLY A 35 8.01 -10.28 0.92
C GLY A 35 7.97 -8.76 0.98
N TRP A 36 8.19 -8.18 -0.18
CA TRP A 36 8.12 -6.74 -0.38
C TRP A 36 6.69 -6.33 -0.69
N ALA A 37 6.33 -5.13 -0.31
CA ALA A 37 4.97 -4.63 -0.48
C ALA A 37 4.98 -3.11 -0.67
N LEU A 38 3.90 -2.60 -1.26
CA LEU A 38 3.62 -1.18 -1.21
C LEU A 38 3.42 -0.75 0.24
N PRO A 39 3.87 0.45 0.62
CA PRO A 39 3.48 1.01 1.91
C PRO A 39 1.96 1.13 1.99
N GLY A 40 1.41 0.84 3.14
CA GLY A 40 -0.03 0.90 3.33
C GLY A 40 -0.46 0.21 4.61
N GLY A 41 -1.75 0.20 4.87
CA GLY A 41 -2.29 -0.43 6.06
C GLY A 41 -3.76 -0.13 6.26
N PHE A 42 -4.23 -0.47 7.43
CA PHE A 42 -5.64 -0.30 7.79
C PHE A 42 -6.00 1.17 7.95
N VAL A 43 -7.21 1.49 7.50
CA VAL A 43 -7.81 2.80 7.77
C VAL A 43 -8.40 2.73 9.17
N ASP A 44 -7.99 3.65 10.04
CA ASP A 44 -8.54 3.70 11.39
C ASP A 44 -9.91 4.38 11.39
N TYR A 45 -10.77 3.96 12.32
CA TYR A 45 -12.09 4.55 12.44
C TYR A 45 -11.95 6.08 12.61
N GLY A 46 -12.69 6.80 11.77
CA GLY A 46 -12.66 8.28 11.80
C GLY A 46 -11.65 8.92 10.87
N GLU A 47 -10.78 8.13 10.24
CA GLU A 47 -9.84 8.67 9.24
C GLU A 47 -10.47 8.73 7.85
N THR A 48 -10.10 9.77 7.09
CA THR A 48 -10.30 9.73 5.65
C THR A 48 -9.25 8.82 5.03
N LEU A 49 -9.50 8.35 3.82
CA LEU A 49 -8.51 7.51 3.09
C LEU A 49 -7.24 8.30 2.82
N GLU A 50 -7.36 9.59 2.48
CA GLU A 50 -6.21 10.46 2.22
C GLU A 50 -5.34 10.64 3.46
N TYR A 51 -5.97 10.82 4.62
CA TYR A 51 -5.23 10.92 5.88
C TYR A 51 -4.53 9.61 6.20
N ALA A 52 -5.24 8.48 6.06
CA ALA A 52 -4.67 7.16 6.32
C ALA A 52 -3.47 6.89 5.41
N ALA A 53 -3.58 7.23 4.12
CA ALA A 53 -2.48 7.04 3.17
C ALA A 53 -1.25 7.87 3.57
N THR A 54 -1.44 9.12 3.93
CA THR A 54 -0.35 10.01 4.36
C THR A 54 0.29 9.50 5.65
N ARG A 55 -0.52 9.08 6.61
CA ARG A 55 -0.06 8.54 7.90
C ARG A 55 0.73 7.25 7.69
N GLU A 56 0.19 6.29 6.95
CA GLU A 56 0.86 5.00 6.71
C GLU A 56 2.19 5.19 5.98
N ALA A 57 2.23 6.06 4.97
CA ALA A 57 3.47 6.36 4.27
C ALA A 57 4.53 6.90 5.22
N LYS A 58 4.14 7.83 6.10
CA LYS A 58 5.06 8.41 7.08
C LYS A 58 5.56 7.37 8.08
N GLU A 59 4.65 6.56 8.61
CA GLU A 59 5.00 5.52 9.59
C GLU A 59 5.94 4.48 9.02
N GLU A 60 5.72 4.05 7.77
CA GLU A 60 6.47 2.93 7.19
C GLU A 60 7.72 3.34 6.44
N THR A 61 7.77 4.56 5.92
CA THR A 61 8.89 4.99 5.05
C THR A 61 9.59 6.26 5.52
N GLY A 62 9.03 6.95 6.50
CA GLY A 62 9.55 8.26 6.94
C GLY A 62 9.30 9.40 5.97
N LEU A 63 8.65 9.13 4.85
CA LEU A 63 8.45 10.14 3.80
C LEU A 63 7.19 10.95 4.04
N ASP A 64 7.29 12.24 3.74
CA ASP A 64 6.14 13.14 3.63
C ASP A 64 5.70 13.13 2.17
N ILE A 65 4.56 12.54 1.89
CA ILE A 65 4.09 12.36 0.52
C ILE A 65 3.14 13.48 0.11
N GLU A 66 3.09 13.70 -1.20
CA GLU A 66 2.07 14.53 -1.83
C GLU A 66 1.19 13.59 -2.66
N LEU A 67 -0.08 13.47 -2.30
CA LEU A 67 -1.02 12.63 -3.05
C LEU A 67 -1.30 13.26 -4.40
N ILE A 68 -1.16 12.46 -5.46
CA ILE A 68 -1.43 12.91 -6.83
C ILE A 68 -2.86 12.57 -7.20
N ARG A 69 -3.28 11.29 -6.99
CA ARG A 69 -4.62 10.84 -7.36
C ARG A 69 -4.92 9.47 -6.77
N GLN A 70 -6.19 9.12 -6.74
CA GLN A 70 -6.58 7.72 -6.55
C GLN A 70 -6.23 6.96 -7.82
N PHE A 71 -5.70 5.77 -7.64
CA PHE A 71 -5.34 4.91 -8.76
C PHE A 71 -6.49 3.94 -9.08
N HIS A 72 -6.76 3.01 -8.15
CA HIS A 72 -7.81 2.01 -8.33
C HIS A 72 -8.11 1.34 -6.99
N THR A 73 -9.24 0.65 -6.90
CA THR A 73 -9.62 -0.12 -5.72
C THR A 73 -9.54 -1.61 -6.04
N TYR A 74 -8.90 -2.38 -5.16
CA TYR A 74 -8.74 -3.84 -5.29
C TYR A 74 -9.46 -4.52 -4.15
N SER A 75 -10.35 -5.45 -4.47
CA SER A 75 -11.29 -5.98 -3.48
C SER A 75 -11.52 -7.49 -3.55
N ASP A 76 -10.69 -8.24 -4.28
CA ASP A 76 -10.82 -9.70 -4.31
C ASP A 76 -10.68 -10.24 -2.89
N PRO A 77 -11.62 -11.08 -2.40
CA PRO A 77 -11.53 -11.64 -1.04
C PRO A 77 -10.23 -12.42 -0.78
N ARG A 78 -9.56 -12.90 -1.82
CA ARG A 78 -8.33 -13.70 -1.71
C ARG A 78 -7.06 -12.88 -1.73
N ARG A 79 -7.17 -11.55 -1.95
CA ARG A 79 -5.98 -10.70 -2.10
C ARG A 79 -5.10 -10.65 -0.85
N ASP A 80 -5.68 -10.83 0.32
CA ASP A 80 -4.98 -10.84 1.60
C ASP A 80 -5.37 -12.15 2.33
N PRO A 81 -4.41 -13.02 2.66
CA PRO A 81 -4.74 -14.29 3.29
C PRO A 81 -5.28 -14.16 4.71
N ARG A 82 -5.11 -13.02 5.35
CA ARG A 82 -5.52 -12.80 6.75
C ARG A 82 -6.99 -12.41 6.87
N HIS A 83 -7.47 -11.57 5.95
CA HIS A 83 -8.80 -10.98 6.00
C HIS A 83 -9.27 -10.60 4.61
N HIS A 84 -10.60 -10.40 4.46
CA HIS A 84 -11.11 -9.73 3.26
C HIS A 84 -10.85 -8.22 3.41
N THR A 85 -9.87 -7.71 2.70
CA THR A 85 -9.57 -6.28 2.67
C THR A 85 -10.01 -5.66 1.35
N ILE A 86 -10.40 -4.41 1.42
CA ILE A 86 -10.66 -3.59 0.24
C ILE A 86 -9.67 -2.44 0.30
N THR A 87 -8.71 -2.43 -0.61
CA THR A 87 -7.70 -1.38 -0.62
C THR A 87 -7.97 -0.34 -1.69
N THR A 88 -7.88 0.92 -1.29
CA THR A 88 -7.83 2.04 -2.23
C THR A 88 -6.38 2.42 -2.42
N VAL A 89 -5.91 2.35 -3.66
CA VAL A 89 -4.53 2.65 -4.00
C VAL A 89 -4.41 4.09 -4.46
N TYR A 90 -3.44 4.79 -3.89
CA TYR A 90 -3.09 6.17 -4.27
C TYR A 90 -1.76 6.20 -4.98
N VAL A 91 -1.63 7.10 -5.95
CA VAL A 91 -0.33 7.49 -6.50
C VAL A 91 0.09 8.77 -5.79
N ALA A 92 1.31 8.79 -5.32
CA ALA A 92 1.89 9.92 -4.60
C ALA A 92 3.31 10.15 -5.07
N LYS A 93 3.85 11.30 -4.72
CA LYS A 93 5.27 11.61 -4.95
C LYS A 93 5.90 12.07 -3.66
N ALA A 94 7.21 11.88 -3.56
CA ALA A 94 7.99 12.32 -2.42
C ALA A 94 9.42 12.67 -2.84
N GLN A 95 10.14 13.34 -1.93
CA GLN A 95 11.56 13.62 -2.07
C GLN A 95 12.27 13.06 -0.83
N GLY A 96 13.57 12.88 -0.92
CA GLY A 96 14.37 12.42 0.19
C GLY A 96 14.68 10.93 0.10
N THR A 97 14.86 10.32 1.27
CA THR A 97 15.27 8.92 1.40
C THR A 97 14.24 8.14 2.20
N ALA A 98 13.80 7.01 1.65
CA ALA A 98 12.91 6.11 2.37
C ALA A 98 13.70 5.38 3.47
N ILE A 99 13.13 5.37 4.69
CA ILE A 99 13.73 4.71 5.85
C ILE A 99 12.68 3.80 6.46
N ALA A 100 13.02 2.53 6.65
CA ALA A 100 12.09 1.55 7.20
C ALA A 100 11.57 1.98 8.58
N GLY A 101 10.24 1.95 8.73
CA GLY A 101 9.58 2.16 10.02
C GLY A 101 9.46 0.85 10.81
N ASP A 102 8.65 0.88 11.87
CA ASP A 102 8.59 -0.19 12.86
C ASP A 102 8.17 -1.55 12.31
N ASP A 103 7.27 -1.57 11.32
CA ASP A 103 6.71 -2.81 10.77
C ASP A 103 7.44 -3.28 9.51
N ALA A 104 8.57 -2.67 9.17
CA ALA A 104 9.35 -3.01 8.00
C ALA A 104 10.79 -3.31 8.37
N LYS A 105 11.37 -4.31 7.69
CA LYS A 105 12.80 -4.63 7.83
C LYS A 105 13.66 -3.68 7.03
N GLU A 106 13.19 -3.31 5.85
CA GLU A 106 13.91 -2.48 4.89
C GLU A 106 12.90 -1.64 4.11
N ALA A 107 13.37 -0.54 3.56
CA ALA A 107 12.66 0.25 2.57
C ALA A 107 13.60 0.53 1.42
N GLY A 108 13.09 0.57 0.20
CA GLY A 108 13.92 0.83 -0.96
C GLY A 108 13.13 1.38 -2.12
N VAL A 109 13.85 1.88 -3.12
CA VAL A 109 13.29 2.38 -4.37
C VAL A 109 13.61 1.38 -5.47
N PHE A 110 12.59 0.97 -6.19
CA PHE A 110 12.71 -0.05 -7.23
C PHE A 110 12.27 0.49 -8.57
N GLN A 111 13.09 0.27 -9.58
CA GLN A 111 12.73 0.54 -10.96
C GLN A 111 11.84 -0.57 -11.50
N LYS A 112 11.05 -0.27 -12.51
CA LYS A 112 10.16 -1.24 -13.17
C LYS A 112 10.88 -2.54 -13.54
N GLU A 113 12.11 -2.44 -14.03
CA GLU A 113 12.90 -3.58 -14.52
C GLU A 113 13.61 -4.34 -13.40
N ALA A 114 13.57 -3.81 -12.18
CA ALA A 114 14.34 -4.36 -11.05
C ALA A 114 13.47 -4.60 -9.82
N LEU A 115 12.20 -4.93 -10.02
CA LEU A 115 11.31 -5.27 -8.90
C LEU A 115 11.80 -6.55 -8.21
N PRO A 116 11.63 -6.65 -6.88
CA PRO A 116 12.01 -7.86 -6.16
C PRO A 116 11.16 -9.05 -6.57
N ASP A 117 11.72 -10.26 -6.41
CA ASP A 117 11.04 -11.50 -6.83
C ASP A 117 9.79 -11.78 -5.99
N LYS A 118 9.89 -11.57 -4.68
CA LYS A 118 8.79 -11.90 -3.77
C LYS A 118 8.06 -10.64 -3.36
N ILE A 119 6.85 -10.49 -3.88
CA ILE A 119 5.96 -9.37 -3.58
C ILE A 119 4.71 -9.93 -2.93
N ALA A 120 4.37 -9.42 -1.74
CA ALA A 120 3.25 -9.90 -0.94
C ALA A 120 1.90 -9.43 -1.49
N PHE A 121 0.83 -10.10 -1.05
CA PHE A 121 -0.56 -9.78 -1.42
C PHE A 121 -0.75 -9.84 -2.95
N ASP A 122 -1.58 -8.96 -3.48
CA ASP A 122 -1.76 -8.73 -4.90
C ASP A 122 -0.96 -7.53 -5.41
N HIS A 123 0.07 -7.12 -4.66
CA HIS A 123 0.82 -5.90 -4.99
C HIS A 123 1.57 -6.02 -6.31
N LYS A 124 1.93 -7.24 -6.74
CA LYS A 124 2.49 -7.44 -8.08
C LYS A 124 1.49 -7.06 -9.17
N GLU A 125 0.23 -7.44 -8.99
CA GLU A 125 -0.85 -7.05 -9.91
C GLU A 125 -1.03 -5.54 -9.93
N ILE A 126 -1.03 -4.90 -8.75
CA ILE A 126 -1.16 -3.45 -8.63
C ILE A 126 -0.03 -2.75 -9.39
N LEU A 127 1.22 -3.21 -9.18
CA LEU A 127 2.38 -2.63 -9.84
C LEU A 127 2.33 -2.85 -11.36
N ASN A 128 1.92 -4.01 -11.81
CA ASN A 128 1.75 -4.29 -13.24
C ASN A 128 0.71 -3.35 -13.86
N ASP A 129 -0.41 -3.14 -13.18
CA ASP A 129 -1.44 -2.22 -13.64
C ASP A 129 -0.91 -0.78 -13.69
N TYR A 130 -0.13 -0.39 -12.70
CA TYR A 130 0.47 0.94 -12.65
C TYR A 130 1.47 1.17 -13.80
N PHE A 131 2.42 0.25 -13.97
CA PHE A 131 3.44 0.39 -15.01
C PHE A 131 2.88 0.26 -16.42
N SER A 132 1.81 -0.49 -16.60
CA SER A 132 1.12 -0.60 -17.89
C SER A 132 0.15 0.55 -18.16
N ARG A 133 -0.01 1.45 -17.20
CA ARG A 133 -0.93 2.59 -17.29
C ARG A 133 -2.38 2.15 -17.51
N ARG A 134 -2.79 1.07 -16.82
CA ARG A 134 -4.14 0.54 -16.97
C ARG A 134 -5.19 1.49 -16.40
N TYR A 135 -4.87 2.16 -15.31
CA TYR A 135 -5.76 3.12 -14.63
C TYR A 135 -5.12 4.47 -14.48
#